data_7bbace817e3cd85362802a0c5caec595
#
_entry.id   7bbace817e3cd85362802a0c5caec595
#
_cell.length_a   1.000
_cell.length_b   1.000
_cell.length_c   1.000
_cell.angle_alpha   90.00
_cell.angle_beta   90.00
_cell.angle_gamma   90.00
#
_symmetry.space_group_name_H-M   'P 1'
#
loop_
_entity.id
_entity.type
_entity.pdbx_description
1 polymer ?
#
loop_
_entity_poly.entity_id
_entity_poly.type
_entity_poly.pdbx_seq_one_letter_code
_entity_poly.pdbx_strand_id
1 'polypeptide(L)'
;MRQRRPNGKGRFFDSYCNWHRISEYRDFITQSPAAHLAAQFMRSDTVQLFHEHVFCKESGTQTATPWHHDLPYYCVDGRQNVSIYVSLDSAPSSTAVRFLAGSHQSDQLYFPRHFVDGTDYVHDDEKMTSVTPLMNEVSEENIRSFDLEPGDVILFDFRTLHGTTDAPIQDRRRAFSTRWLGDDMVYCERAGDTSPPLRDLGVPPGGKMPASLFPVFSWDHLKT
;
A
#
# COMPACT_ATOMS: atom_id res chain seq x y z
N MET A 1 3.85 13.04 10.07
CA MET A 1 5.02 12.17 9.83
C MET A 1 5.23 11.30 11.05
N ARG A 2 5.17 9.99 10.89
CA ARG A 2 5.43 9.02 11.98
C ARG A 2 6.88 8.59 11.92
N GLN A 3 7.57 8.61 13.04
CA GLN A 3 8.92 8.06 13.16
C GLN A 3 8.80 6.66 13.79
N ARG A 4 9.29 5.64 13.09
CA ARG A 4 9.38 4.29 13.64
C ARG A 4 10.68 4.16 14.43
N ARG A 5 10.65 3.42 15.54
CA ARG A 5 11.86 3.23 16.38
C ARG A 5 12.95 2.59 15.54
N PRO A 6 14.18 3.14 15.57
CA PRO A 6 15.26 2.59 14.77
C PRO A 6 15.69 1.23 15.32
N ASN A 7 15.77 0.27 14.42
CA ASN A 7 16.60 -0.90 14.61
C ASN A 7 17.82 -0.69 13.70
N GLY A 8 18.99 -0.54 14.29
CA GLY A 8 20.19 -0.10 13.57
C GLY A 8 20.48 1.42 13.72
N LYS A 9 21.35 1.97 12.85
CA LYS A 9 21.80 3.37 12.91
C LYS A 9 20.87 4.35 12.20
N GLY A 10 20.10 3.88 11.21
CA GLY A 10 19.20 4.71 10.39
C GLY A 10 17.78 4.75 10.96
N ARG A 11 17.01 5.73 10.55
CA ARG A 11 15.61 5.92 10.96
C ARG A 11 14.67 5.51 9.82
N PHE A 12 13.46 5.10 10.18
CA PHE A 12 12.38 4.89 9.27
C PHE A 12 11.25 5.90 9.54
N PHE A 13 10.87 6.64 8.50
CA PHE A 13 9.78 7.60 8.54
C PHE A 13 8.71 7.19 7.53
N ASP A 14 7.46 7.43 7.90
CA ASP A 14 6.35 7.35 6.96
C ASP A 14 5.37 8.51 7.17
N SER A 15 4.66 8.87 6.11
CA SER A 15 3.64 9.92 6.12
C SER A 15 2.62 9.66 5.02
N TYR A 16 1.34 9.91 5.30
CA TYR A 16 0.25 9.65 4.38
C TYR A 16 -0.86 10.70 4.48
N CYS A 17 -1.77 10.73 3.52
CA CYS A 17 -2.92 11.65 3.44
C CYS A 17 -2.51 13.13 3.44
N ASN A 18 -1.48 13.49 2.67
CA ASN A 18 -0.98 14.87 2.60
C ASN A 18 -1.18 15.51 1.23
N TRP A 19 -1.67 14.78 0.24
CA TRP A 19 -1.80 15.24 -1.15
C TRP A 19 -2.58 16.55 -1.30
N HIS A 20 -3.56 16.79 -0.44
CA HIS A 20 -4.37 18.01 -0.46
C HIS A 20 -3.60 19.27 -0.01
N ARG A 21 -2.52 19.12 0.78
CA ARG A 21 -1.71 20.22 1.32
C ARG A 21 -0.32 20.36 0.70
N ILE A 22 0.17 19.31 0.00
CA ILE A 22 1.48 19.31 -0.67
C ILE A 22 1.22 19.32 -2.17
N SER A 23 1.57 20.45 -2.82
CA SER A 23 1.30 20.70 -4.24
C SER A 23 1.92 19.63 -5.14
N GLU A 24 3.17 19.23 -4.86
CA GLU A 24 3.90 18.25 -5.65
C GLU A 24 3.23 16.86 -5.62
N TYR A 25 2.60 16.49 -4.50
CA TYR A 25 1.84 15.24 -4.40
C TYR A 25 0.56 15.33 -5.22
N ARG A 26 -0.14 16.46 -5.12
CA ARG A 26 -1.33 16.72 -5.94
C ARG A 26 -0.99 16.71 -7.42
N ASP A 27 0.10 17.37 -7.82
CA ASP A 27 0.53 17.43 -9.21
C ASP A 27 0.88 16.04 -9.75
N PHE A 28 1.58 15.22 -8.97
CA PHE A 28 1.80 13.81 -9.32
C PHE A 28 0.47 13.07 -9.52
N ILE A 29 -0.47 13.19 -8.61
CA ILE A 29 -1.75 12.48 -8.65
C ILE A 29 -2.60 12.93 -9.85
N THR A 30 -2.59 14.22 -10.18
CA THR A 30 -3.49 14.81 -11.19
C THR A 30 -2.88 14.94 -12.58
N GLN A 31 -1.55 14.96 -12.70
CA GLN A 31 -0.86 15.26 -13.95
C GLN A 31 0.05 14.11 -14.44
N SER A 32 0.38 13.13 -13.57
CA SER A 32 1.14 11.96 -14.00
C SER A 32 0.23 10.89 -14.62
N PRO A 33 0.80 9.87 -15.28
CA PRO A 33 0.02 8.75 -15.80
C PRO A 33 -0.52 7.80 -14.72
N ALA A 34 -0.38 8.09 -13.43
CA ALA A 34 -0.73 7.17 -12.34
C ALA A 34 -2.21 6.75 -12.38
N ALA A 35 -3.14 7.69 -12.55
CA ALA A 35 -4.57 7.37 -12.66
C ALA A 35 -4.87 6.51 -13.89
N HIS A 36 -4.22 6.77 -15.02
CA HIS A 36 -4.36 5.98 -16.24
C HIS A 36 -3.84 4.54 -16.05
N LEU A 37 -2.66 4.38 -15.46
CA LEU A 37 -2.09 3.07 -15.12
C LEU A 37 -3.00 2.29 -14.16
N ALA A 38 -3.57 2.98 -13.16
CA ALA A 38 -4.51 2.38 -12.23
C ALA A 38 -5.77 1.86 -12.95
N ALA A 39 -6.37 2.68 -13.83
CA ALA A 39 -7.55 2.30 -14.61
C ALA A 39 -7.28 1.06 -15.49
N GLN A 40 -6.13 1.05 -16.19
CA GLN A 40 -5.74 -0.09 -17.03
C GLN A 40 -5.50 -1.36 -16.21
N PHE A 41 -4.77 -1.25 -15.10
CA PHE A 41 -4.48 -2.39 -14.23
C PHE A 41 -5.76 -3.02 -13.68
N MET A 42 -6.68 -2.20 -13.18
CA MET A 42 -7.94 -2.63 -12.59
C MET A 42 -9.02 -2.96 -13.63
N ARG A 43 -8.84 -2.57 -14.91
CA ARG A 43 -9.88 -2.62 -15.94
C ARG A 43 -11.16 -1.92 -15.50
N SER A 44 -11.01 -0.70 -15.00
CA SER A 44 -12.05 0.12 -14.40
C SER A 44 -12.31 1.35 -15.25
N ASP A 45 -13.57 1.75 -15.42
CA ASP A 45 -13.97 2.92 -16.20
C ASP A 45 -13.67 4.22 -15.44
N THR A 46 -13.71 4.18 -14.10
CA THR A 46 -13.33 5.27 -13.24
C THR A 46 -12.30 4.81 -12.22
N VAL A 47 -11.46 5.72 -11.78
CA VAL A 47 -10.52 5.47 -10.68
C VAL A 47 -10.64 6.58 -9.66
N GLN A 48 -10.56 6.22 -8.40
CA GLN A 48 -10.65 7.13 -7.28
C GLN A 48 -9.37 7.04 -6.45
N LEU A 49 -8.70 8.17 -6.21
CA LEU A 49 -7.58 8.18 -5.28
C LEU A 49 -8.09 7.94 -3.87
N PHE A 50 -7.55 6.92 -3.20
CA PHE A 50 -7.86 6.65 -1.80
C PHE A 50 -6.91 7.43 -0.87
N HIS A 51 -5.61 7.26 -1.02
CA HIS A 51 -4.60 8.06 -0.34
C HIS A 51 -3.21 7.87 -0.97
N GLU A 52 -2.29 8.74 -0.62
CA GLU A 52 -0.86 8.54 -0.86
C GLU A 52 -0.12 8.20 0.44
N HIS A 53 1.02 7.55 0.29
CA HIS A 53 1.90 7.16 1.38
C HIS A 53 3.37 7.34 0.97
N VAL A 54 4.10 8.13 1.71
CA VAL A 54 5.54 8.34 1.54
C VAL A 54 6.29 7.51 2.56
N PHE A 55 7.32 6.83 2.10
CA PHE A 55 8.25 6.08 2.93
C PHE A 55 9.66 6.64 2.79
N CYS A 56 10.39 6.72 3.89
CA CYS A 56 11.80 7.07 3.89
C CYS A 56 12.55 6.21 4.90
N LYS A 57 13.42 5.36 4.42
CA LYS A 57 14.40 4.61 5.22
C LYS A 57 15.76 5.27 5.02
N GLU A 58 16.39 5.70 6.12
CA GLU A 58 17.75 6.24 6.10
C GLU A 58 18.79 5.12 6.01
N SER A 59 19.98 5.44 5.51
CA SER A 59 21.12 4.53 5.48
C SER A 59 21.36 3.86 6.86
N GLY A 60 21.65 2.59 6.85
CA GLY A 60 21.84 1.77 8.05
C GLY A 60 20.55 1.31 8.73
N THR A 61 19.37 1.64 8.20
CA THR A 61 18.10 1.12 8.70
C THR A 61 18.03 -0.39 8.50
N GLN A 62 17.69 -1.10 9.59
CA GLN A 62 17.44 -2.56 9.59
C GLN A 62 15.97 -2.89 9.93
N THR A 63 15.10 -1.88 9.97
CA THR A 63 13.68 -2.09 10.26
C THR A 63 13.00 -2.74 9.07
N ALA A 64 12.70 -4.03 9.18
CA ALA A 64 11.87 -4.73 8.21
C ALA A 64 10.45 -4.17 8.19
N THR A 65 9.81 -4.22 7.04
CA THR A 65 8.36 -4.16 6.95
C THR A 65 7.85 -5.59 7.04
N PRO A 66 7.07 -5.96 8.07
CA PRO A 66 6.59 -7.33 8.20
C PRO A 66 5.72 -7.71 7.00
N TRP A 67 5.66 -9.01 6.69
CA TRP A 67 4.75 -9.52 5.67
C TRP A 67 3.31 -9.16 6.01
N HIS A 68 2.62 -8.49 5.08
CA HIS A 68 1.25 -8.05 5.22
C HIS A 68 0.62 -7.85 3.84
N HIS A 69 -0.69 -7.64 3.81
CA HIS A 69 -1.40 -7.12 2.65
C HIS A 69 -2.19 -5.88 3.06
N ASP A 70 -2.41 -4.99 2.11
CA ASP A 70 -2.94 -3.66 2.39
C ASP A 70 -4.44 -3.66 2.78
N LEU A 71 -5.25 -4.52 2.15
CA LEU A 71 -6.71 -4.45 2.23
C LEU A 71 -7.28 -4.41 3.66
N PRO A 72 -6.84 -5.23 4.62
CA PRO A 72 -7.41 -5.23 5.98
C PRO A 72 -7.13 -3.96 6.78
N TYR A 73 -6.13 -3.16 6.37
CA TYR A 73 -5.90 -1.86 6.99
C TYR A 73 -6.92 -0.81 6.56
N TYR A 74 -7.66 -1.03 5.47
CA TYR A 74 -8.46 -0.02 4.81
C TYR A 74 -9.95 -0.22 5.06
N CYS A 75 -10.69 0.87 5.14
CA CYS A 75 -12.15 0.87 5.25
C CYS A 75 -12.84 0.68 3.88
N VAL A 76 -12.27 -0.13 3.01
CA VAL A 76 -12.83 -0.43 1.69
C VAL A 76 -12.77 -1.92 1.40
N ASP A 77 -13.65 -2.40 0.53
CA ASP A 77 -13.65 -3.76 -0.01
C ASP A 77 -14.05 -3.76 -1.48
N GLY A 78 -13.64 -4.78 -2.22
CA GLY A 78 -13.81 -4.95 -3.65
C GLY A 78 -12.57 -5.59 -4.29
N ARG A 79 -12.60 -5.74 -5.61
CA ARG A 79 -11.52 -6.37 -6.37
C ARG A 79 -10.73 -5.39 -7.24
N GLN A 80 -11.37 -4.31 -7.68
CA GLN A 80 -10.72 -3.30 -8.52
C GLN A 80 -9.96 -2.31 -7.64
N ASN A 81 -8.78 -2.69 -7.22
CA ASN A 81 -7.90 -1.88 -6.39
C ASN A 81 -6.43 -2.02 -6.84
N VAL A 82 -5.62 -1.00 -6.62
CA VAL A 82 -4.19 -1.05 -6.92
C VAL A 82 -3.39 -0.10 -6.05
N SER A 83 -2.26 -0.59 -5.55
CA SER A 83 -1.16 0.22 -5.02
C SER A 83 -0.16 0.47 -6.14
N ILE A 84 0.16 1.74 -6.42
CA ILE A 84 1.24 2.15 -7.30
C ILE A 84 2.41 2.61 -6.43
N TYR A 85 3.49 1.85 -6.43
CA TYR A 85 4.71 2.15 -5.68
C TYR A 85 5.75 2.71 -6.64
N VAL A 86 6.19 3.94 -6.40
CA VAL A 86 7.20 4.63 -7.20
C VAL A 86 8.48 4.72 -6.38
N SER A 87 9.57 4.16 -6.91
CA SER A 87 10.89 4.32 -6.30
C SER A 87 11.45 5.71 -6.58
N LEU A 88 11.93 6.40 -5.54
CA LEU A 88 12.56 7.72 -5.65
C LEU A 88 14.08 7.67 -5.49
N ASP A 89 14.61 6.50 -5.13
CA ASP A 89 16.04 6.22 -5.01
C ASP A 89 16.30 4.81 -5.58
N SER A 90 17.52 4.51 -5.98
CA SER A 90 17.90 3.16 -6.39
C SER A 90 17.77 2.19 -5.22
N ALA A 91 17.22 1.02 -5.46
CA ALA A 91 17.00 -0.01 -4.46
C ALA A 91 17.30 -1.40 -5.06
N PRO A 92 18.40 -2.05 -4.65
CA PRO A 92 18.70 -3.41 -5.11
C PRO A 92 17.64 -4.39 -4.59
N SER A 93 17.33 -5.42 -5.37
CA SER A 93 16.33 -6.45 -5.07
C SER A 93 16.53 -7.12 -3.71
N SER A 94 17.77 -7.21 -3.23
CA SER A 94 18.12 -7.75 -1.92
C SER A 94 17.54 -6.96 -0.74
N THR A 95 17.25 -5.67 -0.92
CA THR A 95 16.69 -4.78 0.11
C THR A 95 15.38 -4.13 -0.30
N ALA A 96 14.95 -4.30 -1.57
CA ALA A 96 13.70 -3.77 -2.09
C ALA A 96 12.47 -4.46 -1.47
N VAL A 97 11.28 -4.01 -1.84
CA VAL A 97 10.03 -4.67 -1.45
C VAL A 97 9.95 -6.04 -2.10
N ARG A 98 9.50 -7.01 -1.31
CA ARG A 98 9.32 -8.42 -1.70
C ARG A 98 7.83 -8.72 -1.77
N PHE A 99 7.42 -9.49 -2.75
CA PHE A 99 6.03 -9.83 -3.03
C PHE A 99 5.87 -11.35 -3.11
N LEU A 100 4.85 -11.90 -2.47
CA LEU A 100 4.45 -13.29 -2.68
C LEU A 100 3.60 -13.38 -3.96
N ALA A 101 4.17 -14.00 -4.99
CA ALA A 101 3.51 -14.14 -6.30
C ALA A 101 2.18 -14.90 -6.18
N GLY A 102 1.12 -14.34 -6.78
CA GLY A 102 -0.20 -14.97 -6.80
C GLY A 102 -1.03 -14.83 -5.52
N SER A 103 -0.48 -14.28 -4.43
CA SER A 103 -1.18 -14.18 -3.13
C SER A 103 -2.47 -13.35 -3.18
N HIS A 104 -2.59 -12.41 -4.10
CA HIS A 104 -3.81 -11.61 -4.32
C HIS A 104 -5.02 -12.43 -4.79
N GLN A 105 -4.80 -13.64 -5.32
CA GLN A 105 -5.87 -14.52 -5.79
C GLN A 105 -6.63 -15.19 -4.64
N SER A 106 -6.03 -15.22 -3.45
CA SER A 106 -6.66 -15.78 -2.25
C SER A 106 -7.74 -14.82 -1.71
N ASP A 107 -8.86 -15.41 -1.25
CA ASP A 107 -9.87 -14.69 -0.47
C ASP A 107 -9.52 -14.57 1.00
N GLN A 108 -8.50 -15.29 1.46
CA GLN A 108 -8.07 -15.25 2.86
C GLN A 108 -7.55 -13.86 3.23
N LEU A 109 -8.12 -13.29 4.26
CA LEU A 109 -7.63 -12.07 4.88
C LEU A 109 -6.70 -12.43 6.06
N TYR A 110 -5.64 -11.64 6.19
CA TYR A 110 -4.68 -11.76 7.28
C TYR A 110 -4.76 -10.54 8.18
N PHE A 111 -4.57 -10.74 9.48
CA PHE A 111 -4.57 -9.63 10.42
C PHE A 111 -3.58 -8.52 10.01
N PRO A 112 -4.00 -7.24 10.10
CA PRO A 112 -3.05 -6.14 10.02
C PRO A 112 -1.93 -6.32 11.04
N ARG A 113 -0.72 -5.88 10.71
CA ARG A 113 0.45 -6.04 11.56
C ARG A 113 1.02 -4.70 12.01
N HIS A 114 1.48 -4.63 13.25
CA HIS A 114 2.25 -3.51 13.73
C HIS A 114 3.64 -3.50 13.08
N PHE A 115 3.96 -2.43 12.35
CA PHE A 115 5.26 -2.34 11.67
C PHE A 115 6.44 -2.06 12.63
N VAL A 116 6.16 -1.81 13.90
CA VAL A 116 7.19 -1.59 14.93
C VAL A 116 7.79 -2.91 15.41
N ASP A 117 6.97 -3.91 15.62
CA ASP A 117 7.35 -5.18 16.25
C ASP A 117 6.85 -6.42 15.47
N GLY A 118 6.07 -6.21 14.40
CA GLY A 118 5.55 -7.29 13.57
C GLY A 118 4.45 -8.12 14.24
N THR A 119 3.88 -7.68 15.35
CA THR A 119 2.74 -8.35 15.99
C THR A 119 1.46 -8.11 15.21
N ASP A 120 0.55 -9.08 15.24
CA ASP A 120 -0.77 -8.95 14.63
C ASP A 120 -1.62 -7.97 15.45
N TYR A 121 -2.47 -7.18 14.78
CA TYR A 121 -3.53 -6.46 15.46
C TYR A 121 -4.50 -7.49 16.05
N VAL A 122 -4.87 -7.32 17.31
CA VAL A 122 -5.85 -8.18 17.95
C VAL A 122 -7.25 -7.74 17.49
N HIS A 123 -7.92 -8.59 16.75
CA HIS A 123 -9.30 -8.39 16.31
C HIS A 123 -10.10 -9.66 16.53
N ASP A 124 -11.34 -9.50 16.99
CA ASP A 124 -12.34 -10.57 17.01
C ASP A 124 -13.00 -10.76 15.62
N ASP A 125 -12.19 -10.83 14.57
CA ASP A 125 -12.69 -11.10 13.22
C ASP A 125 -12.32 -12.54 12.81
N GLU A 126 -13.30 -13.43 12.92
CA GLU A 126 -13.15 -14.86 12.56
C GLU A 126 -12.77 -15.10 11.08
N LYS A 127 -12.88 -14.07 10.24
CA LYS A 127 -12.51 -14.15 8.82
C LYS A 127 -11.03 -13.91 8.57
N MET A 128 -10.30 -13.47 9.58
CA MET A 128 -8.87 -13.17 9.49
C MET A 128 -8.03 -14.21 10.24
N THR A 129 -6.80 -14.37 9.83
CA THR A 129 -5.81 -15.24 10.49
C THR A 129 -4.43 -14.59 10.47
N SER A 130 -3.49 -15.13 11.23
CA SER A 130 -2.09 -14.69 11.15
C SER A 130 -1.45 -15.11 9.83
N VAL A 131 -0.67 -14.22 9.22
CA VAL A 131 0.10 -14.53 8.00
C VAL A 131 1.35 -15.36 8.31
N THR A 132 1.78 -15.41 9.56
CA THR A 132 3.05 -16.04 9.95
C THR A 132 3.16 -17.52 9.60
N PRO A 133 2.14 -18.38 9.83
CA PRO A 133 2.23 -19.78 9.43
C PRO A 133 2.44 -19.95 7.93
N LEU A 134 1.70 -19.21 7.11
CA LEU A 134 1.87 -19.23 5.65
C LEU A 134 3.29 -18.87 5.25
N MET A 135 3.81 -17.76 5.78
CA MET A 135 5.13 -17.27 5.39
C MET A 135 6.29 -18.17 5.83
N ASN A 136 6.10 -19.00 6.86
CA ASN A 136 7.08 -20.00 7.27
C ASN A 136 7.19 -21.19 6.30
N GLU A 137 6.15 -21.42 5.49
CA GLU A 137 6.06 -22.53 4.53
C GLU A 137 6.34 -22.08 3.08
N VAL A 138 6.36 -20.77 2.83
CA VAL A 138 6.57 -20.23 1.48
C VAL A 138 8.02 -20.44 1.03
N SER A 139 8.17 -21.06 -0.16
CA SER A 139 9.48 -21.16 -0.84
C SER A 139 9.93 -19.82 -1.39
N GLU A 140 11.23 -19.51 -1.28
CA GLU A 140 11.84 -18.31 -1.84
C GLU A 140 11.61 -18.16 -3.35
N GLU A 141 11.44 -19.25 -4.07
CA GLU A 141 11.14 -19.23 -5.52
C GLU A 141 9.77 -18.58 -5.85
N ASN A 142 8.86 -18.50 -4.88
CA ASN A 142 7.58 -17.82 -5.02
C ASN A 142 7.63 -16.32 -4.64
N ILE A 143 8.75 -15.88 -4.13
CA ILE A 143 8.98 -14.48 -3.79
C ILE A 143 9.54 -13.73 -5.00
N ARG A 144 9.02 -12.54 -5.24
CA ARG A 144 9.50 -11.63 -6.28
C ARG A 144 10.02 -10.35 -5.65
N SER A 145 11.17 -9.91 -6.10
CA SER A 145 11.77 -8.62 -5.78
C SER A 145 12.51 -8.12 -7.02
N PHE A 146 12.65 -6.82 -7.16
CA PHE A 146 13.20 -6.20 -8.36
C PHE A 146 14.26 -5.17 -7.98
N ASP A 147 15.30 -5.05 -8.77
CA ASP A 147 16.17 -3.89 -8.73
C ASP A 147 15.38 -2.69 -9.26
N LEU A 148 15.40 -1.59 -8.53
CA LEU A 148 14.62 -0.40 -8.84
C LEU A 148 15.54 0.81 -8.98
N GLU A 149 15.28 1.61 -10.01
CA GLU A 149 15.87 2.93 -10.20
C GLU A 149 14.84 4.03 -9.94
N PRO A 150 15.26 5.28 -9.71
CA PRO A 150 14.35 6.40 -9.53
C PRO A 150 13.38 6.54 -10.71
N GLY A 151 12.08 6.49 -10.43
CA GLY A 151 11.01 6.54 -11.42
C GLY A 151 10.43 5.18 -11.80
N ASP A 152 11.07 4.07 -11.42
CA ASP A 152 10.48 2.75 -11.59
C ASP A 152 9.23 2.58 -10.75
N VAL A 153 8.25 1.86 -11.30
CA VAL A 153 6.92 1.67 -10.71
C VAL A 153 6.59 0.19 -10.55
N ILE A 154 6.05 -0.17 -9.40
CA ILE A 154 5.45 -1.49 -9.18
C ILE A 154 3.97 -1.30 -8.90
N LEU A 155 3.12 -2.02 -9.65
CA LEU A 155 1.67 -2.07 -9.43
C LEU A 155 1.30 -3.41 -8.78
N PHE A 156 0.52 -3.36 -7.72
CA PHE A 156 0.05 -4.57 -7.05
C PHE A 156 -1.31 -4.38 -6.39
N ASP A 157 -2.11 -5.46 -6.35
CA ASP A 157 -3.40 -5.52 -5.69
C ASP A 157 -3.26 -5.39 -4.17
N PHE A 158 -4.24 -4.78 -3.48
CA PHE A 158 -4.23 -4.62 -2.01
C PHE A 158 -4.19 -5.96 -1.26
N ARG A 159 -4.54 -7.07 -1.90
CA ARG A 159 -4.42 -8.43 -1.34
C ARG A 159 -3.04 -9.05 -1.55
N THR A 160 -2.16 -8.42 -2.31
CA THR A 160 -0.81 -8.95 -2.53
C THR A 160 -0.01 -8.89 -1.23
N LEU A 161 0.40 -10.06 -0.73
CA LEU A 161 1.31 -10.14 0.41
C LEU A 161 2.67 -9.58 0.03
N HIS A 162 3.14 -8.64 0.83
CA HIS A 162 4.44 -7.99 0.61
C HIS A 162 5.11 -7.58 1.93
N GLY A 163 6.40 -7.34 1.85
CA GLY A 163 7.21 -6.98 3.00
C GLY A 163 8.62 -6.60 2.59
N THR A 164 9.51 -6.41 3.55
CA THR A 164 10.96 -6.20 3.30
C THR A 164 11.78 -7.04 4.27
N THR A 165 13.02 -7.33 3.90
CA THR A 165 13.96 -7.96 4.81
C THR A 165 14.46 -6.97 5.87
N ASP A 166 15.12 -7.48 6.89
CA ASP A 166 15.88 -6.72 7.91
C ASP A 166 17.33 -6.44 7.47
N ALA A 167 17.68 -6.76 6.23
CA ALA A 167 18.99 -6.45 5.68
C ALA A 167 19.23 -4.93 5.75
N PRO A 168 20.40 -4.50 6.25
CA PRO A 168 20.71 -3.09 6.37
C PRO A 168 20.80 -2.45 4.98
N ILE A 169 20.08 -1.36 4.78
CA ILE A 169 20.17 -0.59 3.56
C ILE A 169 21.44 0.28 3.56
N GLN A 170 22.16 0.29 2.45
CA GLN A 170 23.41 1.05 2.34
C GLN A 170 23.13 2.54 2.18
N ASP A 171 22.20 2.87 1.28
CA ASP A 171 21.83 4.23 0.95
C ASP A 171 20.40 4.54 1.42
N ARG A 172 20.07 5.83 1.51
CA ARG A 172 18.69 6.25 1.77
C ARG A 172 17.75 5.70 0.71
N ARG A 173 16.61 5.20 1.12
CA ARG A 173 15.55 4.72 0.24
C ARG A 173 14.24 5.46 0.52
N ARG A 174 13.73 6.13 -0.49
CA ARG A 174 12.42 6.79 -0.47
C ARG A 174 11.51 6.16 -1.50
N ALA A 175 10.23 6.13 -1.19
CA ALA A 175 9.19 5.76 -2.13
C ALA A 175 7.97 6.65 -1.94
N PHE A 176 7.29 6.93 -3.05
CA PHE A 176 5.97 7.57 -3.09
C PHE A 176 4.97 6.54 -3.59
N SER A 177 3.97 6.23 -2.80
CA SER A 177 3.00 5.22 -3.16
C SER A 177 1.59 5.77 -3.12
N THR A 178 0.78 5.50 -4.16
CA THR A 178 -0.63 5.91 -4.25
C THR A 178 -1.54 4.69 -4.26
N ARG A 179 -2.72 4.81 -3.64
CA ARG A 179 -3.74 3.76 -3.56
C ARG A 179 -4.96 4.20 -4.33
N TRP A 180 -5.43 3.33 -5.21
CA TRP A 180 -6.52 3.62 -6.13
C TRP A 180 -7.62 2.59 -6.01
N LEU A 181 -8.85 3.07 -6.13
CA LEU A 181 -10.08 2.31 -6.07
C LEU A 181 -10.77 2.36 -7.43
N GLY A 182 -11.28 1.24 -7.91
CA GLY A 182 -12.05 1.14 -9.12
C GLY A 182 -13.56 1.08 -8.88
N ASP A 183 -14.28 0.68 -9.94
CA ASP A 183 -15.73 0.77 -9.99
C ASP A 183 -16.46 -0.15 -9.00
N ASP A 184 -15.89 -1.28 -8.61
CA ASP A 184 -16.52 -2.21 -7.65
C ASP A 184 -16.19 -1.92 -6.18
N MET A 185 -15.24 -1.01 -5.93
CA MET A 185 -14.83 -0.72 -4.56
C MET A 185 -15.89 0.06 -3.79
N VAL A 186 -16.11 -0.37 -2.55
CA VAL A 186 -17.13 0.17 -1.65
C VAL A 186 -16.56 0.40 -0.26
N TYR A 187 -17.19 1.30 0.49
CA TYR A 187 -16.90 1.48 1.91
C TYR A 187 -17.29 0.23 2.70
N CYS A 188 -16.44 -0.18 3.62
CA CYS A 188 -16.75 -1.20 4.61
C CYS A 188 -16.25 -0.80 6.00
N GLU A 189 -16.95 -1.25 7.01
CA GLU A 189 -16.48 -1.14 8.39
C GLU A 189 -15.52 -2.28 8.72
N ARG A 190 -14.47 -1.96 9.47
CA ARG A 190 -13.55 -2.94 10.03
C ARG A 190 -13.74 -3.01 11.54
N ALA A 191 -13.63 -4.21 12.10
CA ALA A 191 -13.75 -4.44 13.53
C ALA A 191 -12.69 -3.68 14.36
N GLY A 192 -11.53 -3.39 13.76
CA GLY A 192 -10.43 -2.69 14.39
C GLY A 192 -10.06 -1.35 13.75
N ASP A 193 -8.93 -0.83 14.18
CA ASP A 193 -8.40 0.42 13.65
C ASP A 193 -7.96 0.28 12.19
N THR A 194 -8.32 1.28 11.38
CA THR A 194 -7.87 1.42 10.00
C THR A 194 -6.65 2.34 9.89
N SER A 195 -5.89 2.21 8.82
CA SER A 195 -4.76 3.09 8.52
C SER A 195 -4.77 3.42 7.01
N PRO A 196 -5.21 4.61 6.60
CA PRO A 196 -5.58 5.79 7.41
C PRO A 196 -6.76 5.55 8.36
N PRO A 197 -6.82 6.25 9.50
CA PRO A 197 -7.92 6.14 10.46
C PRO A 197 -9.15 6.93 9.97
N LEU A 198 -9.74 6.44 8.89
CA LEU A 198 -10.91 7.05 8.27
C LEU A 198 -12.18 6.48 8.92
N ARG A 199 -12.96 7.36 9.51
CA ARG A 199 -14.25 7.05 10.15
C ARG A 199 -15.26 8.13 9.81
N ASP A 200 -16.53 7.83 9.97
CA ASP A 200 -17.62 8.81 9.83
C ASP A 200 -17.62 9.55 8.47
N LEU A 201 -17.41 8.79 7.40
CA LEU A 201 -17.35 9.35 6.04
C LEU A 201 -18.73 9.76 5.50
N GLY A 202 -19.80 9.60 6.29
CA GLY A 202 -21.17 9.89 5.87
C GLY A 202 -21.72 8.92 4.82
N VAL A 203 -21.12 7.74 4.70
CA VAL A 203 -21.49 6.71 3.73
C VAL A 203 -21.79 5.40 4.47
N PRO A 204 -22.92 4.73 4.18
CA PRO A 204 -23.19 3.43 4.78
C PRO A 204 -22.26 2.36 4.19
N PRO A 205 -22.02 1.24 4.91
CA PRO A 205 -21.32 0.07 4.34
C PRO A 205 -21.96 -0.37 3.02
N GLY A 206 -21.14 -0.67 2.03
CA GLY A 206 -21.55 -0.96 0.65
C GLY A 206 -21.74 0.28 -0.24
N GLY A 207 -21.67 1.48 0.31
CA GLY A 207 -21.71 2.73 -0.46
C GLY A 207 -20.36 3.08 -1.12
N LYS A 208 -20.38 3.93 -2.13
CA LYS A 208 -19.17 4.44 -2.78
C LYS A 208 -18.44 5.43 -1.89
N MET A 209 -17.12 5.44 -1.97
CA MET A 209 -16.32 6.43 -1.24
C MET A 209 -16.67 7.85 -1.72
N PRO A 210 -16.81 8.84 -0.79
CA PRO A 210 -17.32 10.16 -1.15
C PRO A 210 -16.30 10.91 -2.03
N ALA A 211 -16.73 11.30 -3.23
CA ALA A 211 -15.90 12.02 -4.21
C ALA A 211 -15.40 13.39 -3.71
N SER A 212 -16.08 13.98 -2.72
CA SER A 212 -15.65 15.23 -2.07
C SER A 212 -14.36 15.08 -1.24
N LEU A 213 -14.05 13.86 -0.78
CA LEU A 213 -12.85 13.56 0.02
C LEU A 213 -11.80 12.79 -0.82
N PHE A 214 -12.25 12.03 -1.79
CA PHE A 214 -11.43 11.13 -2.60
C PHE A 214 -11.66 11.46 -4.09
N PRO A 215 -10.75 12.16 -4.77
CA PRO A 215 -10.96 12.62 -6.14
C PRO A 215 -11.12 11.46 -7.11
N VAL A 216 -12.08 11.60 -8.04
CA VAL A 216 -12.41 10.63 -9.06
C VAL A 216 -11.89 11.10 -10.40
N PHE A 217 -11.30 10.19 -11.17
CA PHE A 217 -10.82 10.41 -12.54
C PHE A 217 -11.59 9.44 -13.45
N SER A 218 -12.23 9.97 -14.49
CA SER A 218 -12.93 9.17 -15.49
C SER A 218 -12.01 8.85 -16.67
N TRP A 219 -12.23 7.70 -17.30
CA TRP A 219 -11.44 7.23 -18.45
C TRP A 219 -11.41 8.25 -19.60
N ASP A 220 -12.50 8.96 -19.84
CA ASP A 220 -12.58 9.96 -20.92
C ASP A 220 -11.64 11.16 -20.71
N HIS A 221 -11.32 11.49 -19.45
CA HIS A 221 -10.33 12.51 -19.11
C HIS A 221 -8.89 11.97 -19.08
N LEU A 222 -8.72 10.65 -19.06
CA LEU A 222 -7.40 9.99 -19.01
C LEU A 222 -6.82 9.70 -20.41
N LYS A 223 -7.63 9.88 -21.48
CA LYS A 223 -7.22 9.63 -22.88
C LYS A 223 -6.54 10.83 -23.55
N THR A 224 -6.52 11.99 -22.91
CA THR A 224 -5.89 13.21 -23.43
C THR A 224 -4.47 13.39 -22.90
#